data_22285c837644c2d303cd528138c03e7a
#
_entry.id   22285c837644c2d303cd528138c03e7a
#
_cell.length_a   1.000
_cell.length_b   1.000
_cell.length_c   1.000
_cell.angle_alpha   90.00
_cell.angle_beta   90.00
_cell.angle_gamma   90.00
#
_symmetry.space_group_name_H-M   'P 1'
#
loop_
_entity.id
_entity.type
_entity.pdbx_description
1 polymer ?
#
loop_
_entity_poly.entity_id
_entity_poly.type
_entity_poly.pdbx_seq_one_letter_code
_entity_poly.pdbx_strand_id
1 'polypeptide(L)'
;SISLRIASEPLLSQSYKMAGDVEKAKQILQAGIYQITIELLNLLLPYMELCEKDDGLFEEICRRTLAITKIFHLETLHPSVLLTVYFSIAHNFYRRGNKEKTLDMLEKYTELALSGIYPLRLHGDSFFTLLDDWLEENLPLGNQLPKEEAVIRKNITEALTDTGLFA
;
A
#
# COMPACT_ATOMS: atom_id res chain seq x y z
N SER A 1 1.66 -14.81 15.04
CA SER A 1 2.84 -14.18 14.42
C SER A 1 2.71 -14.25 12.90
N ILE A 2 2.94 -13.13 12.20
CA ILE A 2 2.88 -13.03 10.72
C ILE A 2 3.81 -14.05 10.06
N SER A 3 5.01 -14.29 10.59
CA SER A 3 5.98 -15.23 10.02
C SER A 3 5.50 -16.69 10.01
N LEU A 4 4.76 -17.13 11.02
CA LEU A 4 4.20 -18.48 11.06
C LEU A 4 3.03 -18.63 10.07
N ARG A 5 2.23 -17.60 9.91
CA ARG A 5 1.11 -17.57 8.97
C ARG A 5 1.59 -17.64 7.52
N ILE A 6 2.57 -16.83 7.14
CA ILE A 6 3.20 -16.83 5.80
C ILE A 6 3.87 -18.17 5.50
N ALA A 7 4.54 -18.81 6.47
CA ALA A 7 5.15 -20.13 6.28
C ALA A 7 4.13 -21.25 6.08
N SER A 8 2.88 -21.09 6.53
CA SER A 8 1.83 -22.09 6.38
C SER A 8 1.09 -22.02 5.03
N GLU A 9 1.05 -20.86 4.38
CA GLU A 9 0.28 -20.66 3.15
C GLU A 9 0.74 -21.52 1.97
N PRO A 10 2.05 -21.70 1.68
CA PRO A 10 2.48 -22.61 0.63
C PRO A 10 2.08 -24.06 0.90
N LEU A 11 2.16 -24.52 2.17
CA LEU A 11 1.76 -25.88 2.55
C LEU A 11 0.25 -26.07 2.42
N LEU A 12 -0.53 -25.09 2.88
CA LEU A 12 -1.98 -25.11 2.76
C LEU A 12 -2.43 -25.10 1.30
N SER A 13 -1.81 -24.26 0.46
CA SER A 13 -2.05 -24.22 -0.98
C SER A 13 -1.76 -25.58 -1.63
N GLN A 14 -0.62 -26.21 -1.26
CA GLN A 14 -0.29 -27.54 -1.77
C GLN A 14 -1.33 -28.60 -1.38
N SER A 15 -1.86 -28.54 -0.16
CA SER A 15 -2.91 -29.45 0.32
C SER A 15 -4.18 -29.31 -0.48
N TYR A 16 -4.64 -28.09 -0.77
CA TYR A 16 -5.79 -27.84 -1.63
C TYR A 16 -5.57 -28.31 -3.06
N LYS A 17 -4.37 -28.07 -3.61
CA LYS A 17 -3.99 -28.56 -4.93
C LYS A 17 -4.07 -30.09 -5.00
N MET A 18 -3.58 -30.81 -3.99
CA MET A 18 -3.65 -32.28 -3.92
C MET A 18 -5.10 -32.78 -3.78
N ALA A 19 -5.96 -32.01 -3.11
CA ALA A 19 -7.40 -32.30 -3.02
C ALA A 19 -8.18 -31.97 -4.32
N GLY A 20 -7.51 -31.42 -5.34
CA GLY A 20 -8.12 -31.04 -6.62
C GLY A 20 -8.71 -29.62 -6.66
N ASP A 21 -8.66 -28.88 -5.55
CA ASP A 21 -9.17 -27.49 -5.45
C ASP A 21 -8.06 -26.47 -5.80
N VAL A 22 -7.81 -26.35 -7.09
CA VAL A 22 -6.74 -25.47 -7.61
C VAL A 22 -7.08 -23.99 -7.42
N GLU A 23 -8.35 -23.62 -7.51
CA GLU A 23 -8.76 -22.22 -7.34
C GLU A 23 -8.54 -21.76 -5.89
N LYS A 24 -8.91 -22.57 -4.90
CA LYS A 24 -8.63 -22.26 -3.49
C LYS A 24 -7.12 -22.21 -3.20
N ALA A 25 -6.35 -23.10 -3.82
CA ALA A 25 -4.89 -23.07 -3.73
C ALA A 25 -4.30 -21.75 -4.25
N LYS A 26 -4.77 -21.24 -5.39
CA LYS A 26 -4.35 -19.94 -5.95
C LYS A 26 -4.79 -18.77 -5.07
N GLN A 27 -6.04 -18.77 -4.59
CA GLN A 27 -6.58 -17.73 -3.73
C GLN A 27 -5.71 -17.54 -2.47
N ILE A 28 -5.32 -18.64 -1.81
CA ILE A 28 -4.45 -18.61 -0.64
C ILE A 28 -3.11 -17.94 -0.94
N LEU A 29 -2.48 -18.29 -2.08
CA LEU A 29 -1.20 -17.69 -2.47
C LEU A 29 -1.36 -16.22 -2.83
N GLN A 30 -2.39 -15.83 -3.55
CA GLN A 30 -2.65 -14.43 -3.87
C GLN A 30 -2.88 -13.59 -2.61
N ALA A 31 -3.67 -14.09 -1.65
CA ALA A 31 -3.89 -13.43 -0.36
C ALA A 31 -2.58 -13.27 0.43
N GLY A 32 -1.72 -14.29 0.44
CA GLY A 32 -0.41 -14.22 1.08
C GLY A 32 0.51 -13.19 0.44
N ILE A 33 0.60 -13.18 -0.88
CA ILE A 33 1.41 -12.20 -1.63
C ILE A 33 0.91 -10.77 -1.33
N TYR A 34 -0.41 -10.55 -1.35
CA TYR A 34 -1.01 -9.26 -0.99
C TYR A 34 -0.61 -8.82 0.42
N GLN A 35 -0.80 -9.69 1.42
CA GLN A 35 -0.49 -9.38 2.83
C GLN A 35 1.00 -9.06 3.02
N ILE A 36 1.90 -9.86 2.43
CA ILE A 36 3.35 -9.62 2.49
C ILE A 36 3.72 -8.30 1.83
N THR A 37 3.10 -7.97 0.69
CA THR A 37 3.37 -6.70 -0.01
C THR A 37 3.00 -5.50 0.86
N ILE A 38 1.85 -5.53 1.53
CA ILE A 38 1.43 -4.45 2.43
C ILE A 38 2.35 -4.37 3.65
N GLU A 39 2.70 -5.50 4.26
CA GLU A 39 3.63 -5.53 5.40
C GLU A 39 5.04 -5.06 5.02
N LEU A 40 5.51 -5.40 3.83
CA LEU A 40 6.80 -4.90 3.33
C LEU A 40 6.79 -3.36 3.23
N LEU A 41 5.74 -2.77 2.70
CA LEU A 41 5.59 -1.31 2.63
C LEU A 41 5.54 -0.70 4.03
N ASN A 42 4.80 -1.31 4.97
CA ASN A 42 4.73 -0.89 6.37
C ASN A 42 6.09 -0.93 7.08
N LEU A 43 7.02 -1.78 6.67
CA LEU A 43 8.39 -1.81 7.17
C LEU A 43 9.31 -0.78 6.49
N LEU A 44 9.11 -0.54 5.19
CA LEU A 44 9.95 0.40 4.44
C LEU A 44 9.74 1.85 4.86
N LEU A 45 8.53 2.25 5.24
CA LEU A 45 8.24 3.62 5.66
C LEU A 45 9.03 4.03 6.92
N PRO A 46 8.96 3.33 8.06
CA PRO A 46 9.77 3.67 9.23
C PRO A 46 11.28 3.48 8.98
N TYR A 47 11.68 2.52 8.13
CA TYR A 47 13.09 2.37 7.76
C TYR A 47 13.62 3.62 7.04
N MET A 48 12.83 4.18 6.13
CA MET A 48 13.12 5.44 5.45
C MET A 48 13.34 6.61 6.44
N GLU A 49 12.49 6.71 7.47
CA GLU A 49 12.60 7.75 8.50
C GLU A 49 13.89 7.62 9.32
N LEU A 50 14.36 6.41 9.58
CA LEU A 50 15.60 6.16 10.33
C LEU A 50 16.87 6.52 9.56
N CYS A 51 16.80 6.74 8.25
CA CYS A 51 17.94 7.07 7.40
C CYS A 51 18.21 8.59 7.30
N GLU A 52 17.97 9.37 8.37
CA GLU A 52 18.05 10.83 8.37
C GLU A 52 19.42 11.38 7.92
N LYS A 53 20.51 10.65 8.18
CA LYS A 53 21.89 11.08 7.92
C LYS A 53 22.53 10.42 6.71
N ASP A 54 21.80 9.56 6.00
CA ASP A 54 22.27 8.82 4.81
C ASP A 54 21.34 9.08 3.64
N ASP A 55 21.63 10.12 2.89
CA ASP A 55 20.82 10.52 1.73
C ASP A 55 20.83 9.45 0.64
N GLY A 56 21.95 8.75 0.44
CA GLY A 56 22.07 7.70 -0.57
C GLY A 56 21.17 6.50 -0.24
N LEU A 57 21.20 6.03 1.00
CA LEU A 57 20.36 4.93 1.46
C LEU A 57 18.87 5.35 1.46
N PHE A 58 18.57 6.57 1.91
CA PHE A 58 17.21 7.11 1.86
C PHE A 58 16.64 7.11 0.44
N GLU A 59 17.38 7.64 -0.53
CA GLU A 59 16.94 7.67 -1.94
C GLU A 59 16.74 6.26 -2.51
N GLU A 60 17.61 5.31 -2.15
CA GLU A 60 17.47 3.93 -2.60
C GLU A 60 16.22 3.26 -1.98
N ILE A 61 15.92 3.52 -0.71
CA ILE A 61 14.66 3.03 -0.09
C ILE A 61 13.46 3.63 -0.80
N CYS A 62 13.44 4.94 -1.06
CA CYS A 62 12.36 5.60 -1.80
C CYS A 62 12.16 4.95 -3.18
N ARG A 63 13.24 4.76 -3.93
CA ARG A 63 13.22 4.15 -5.26
C ARG A 63 12.62 2.74 -5.23
N ARG A 64 13.04 1.90 -4.29
CA ARG A 64 12.53 0.53 -4.13
C ARG A 64 11.07 0.53 -3.69
N THR A 65 10.71 1.38 -2.73
CA THR A 65 9.32 1.51 -2.27
C THR A 65 8.40 1.87 -3.44
N LEU A 66 8.75 2.90 -4.22
CA LEU A 66 7.96 3.29 -5.38
C LEU A 66 7.92 2.21 -6.48
N ALA A 67 9.01 1.46 -6.67
CA ALA A 67 9.02 0.34 -7.61
C ALA A 67 8.04 -0.77 -7.18
N ILE A 68 7.98 -1.10 -5.89
CA ILE A 68 7.03 -2.10 -5.36
C ILE A 68 5.59 -1.63 -5.56
N THR A 69 5.27 -0.37 -5.24
CA THR A 69 3.91 0.16 -5.43
C THR A 69 3.49 0.09 -6.91
N LYS A 70 4.41 0.34 -7.83
CA LYS A 70 4.15 0.28 -9.27
C LYS A 70 4.00 -1.15 -9.77
N ILE A 71 4.87 -2.08 -9.34
CA ILE A 71 4.83 -3.50 -9.77
C ILE A 71 3.52 -4.17 -9.36
N PHE A 72 3.02 -3.86 -8.17
CA PHE A 72 1.78 -4.42 -7.64
C PHE A 72 0.56 -3.52 -7.86
N HIS A 73 0.63 -2.51 -8.71
CA HIS A 73 -0.48 -1.62 -9.08
C HIS A 73 -1.28 -1.13 -7.86
N LEU A 74 -0.58 -0.54 -6.87
CA LEU A 74 -1.18 -0.14 -5.59
C LEU A 74 -2.29 0.90 -5.75
N GLU A 75 -2.32 1.64 -6.84
CA GLU A 75 -3.41 2.55 -7.21
C GLU A 75 -4.77 1.84 -7.33
N THR A 76 -4.77 0.57 -7.70
CA THR A 76 -5.96 -0.29 -7.77
C THR A 76 -6.05 -1.18 -6.53
N LEU A 77 -4.95 -1.86 -6.21
CA LEU A 77 -4.91 -2.87 -5.15
C LEU A 77 -5.16 -2.29 -3.76
N HIS A 78 -4.55 -1.16 -3.43
CA HIS A 78 -4.67 -0.53 -2.10
C HIS A 78 -4.37 0.98 -2.14
N PRO A 79 -5.29 1.81 -2.70
CA PRO A 79 -5.05 3.24 -2.90
C PRO A 79 -4.65 4.00 -1.63
N SER A 80 -5.23 3.64 -0.47
CA SER A 80 -4.92 4.33 0.80
C SER A 80 -3.48 4.08 1.28
N VAL A 81 -2.93 2.89 1.04
CA VAL A 81 -1.51 2.62 1.32
C VAL A 81 -0.63 3.43 0.37
N LEU A 82 -0.99 3.52 -0.91
CA LEU A 82 -0.23 4.31 -1.87
C LEU A 82 -0.23 5.81 -1.52
N LEU A 83 -1.37 6.36 -1.08
CA LEU A 83 -1.44 7.73 -0.56
C LEU A 83 -0.49 7.91 0.65
N THR A 84 -0.47 6.97 1.58
CA THR A 84 0.45 7.00 2.72
C THR A 84 1.92 6.97 2.28
N VAL A 85 2.26 6.15 1.29
CA VAL A 85 3.61 6.08 0.71
C VAL A 85 4.02 7.42 0.11
N TYR A 86 3.21 8.01 -0.76
CA TYR A 86 3.52 9.31 -1.38
C TYR A 86 3.69 10.41 -0.33
N PHE A 87 2.80 10.47 0.65
CA PHE A 87 2.88 11.47 1.72
C PHE A 87 4.14 11.29 2.58
N SER A 88 4.47 10.06 2.98
CA SER A 88 5.66 9.78 3.78
C SER A 88 6.95 10.15 3.04
N ILE A 89 7.05 9.84 1.75
CA ILE A 89 8.20 10.20 0.93
C ILE A 89 8.29 11.73 0.79
N ALA A 90 7.18 12.41 0.51
CA ALA A 90 7.11 13.87 0.41
C ALA A 90 7.58 14.53 1.71
N HIS A 91 7.07 14.09 2.85
CA HIS A 91 7.44 14.61 4.17
C HIS A 91 8.94 14.45 4.45
N ASN A 92 9.52 13.32 4.13
CA ASN A 92 10.95 13.08 4.31
C ASN A 92 11.82 13.93 3.39
N PHE A 93 11.44 14.14 2.11
CA PHE A 93 12.13 15.07 1.22
C PHE A 93 12.01 16.52 1.70
N TYR A 94 10.85 16.92 2.20
CA TYR A 94 10.66 18.25 2.79
C TYR A 94 11.60 18.50 3.96
N ARG A 95 11.70 17.57 4.91
CA ARG A 95 12.63 17.65 6.04
C ARG A 95 14.10 17.77 5.60
N ARG A 96 14.45 17.22 4.44
CA ARG A 96 15.77 17.33 3.81
C ARG A 96 15.98 18.60 2.97
N GLY A 97 14.97 19.46 2.87
CA GLY A 97 15.02 20.69 2.07
C GLY A 97 14.96 20.46 0.55
N ASN A 98 14.65 19.23 0.10
CA ASN A 98 14.51 18.92 -1.34
C ASN A 98 13.09 19.26 -1.82
N LYS A 99 12.89 20.54 -2.16
CA LYS A 99 11.58 21.07 -2.57
C LYS A 99 11.05 20.42 -3.86
N GLU A 100 11.93 20.16 -4.84
CA GLU A 100 11.54 19.56 -6.12
C GLU A 100 10.92 18.18 -5.93
N LYS A 101 11.61 17.27 -5.25
CA LYS A 101 11.12 15.92 -4.99
C LYS A 101 9.91 15.91 -4.04
N THR A 102 9.84 16.87 -3.11
CA THR A 102 8.65 17.04 -2.27
C THR A 102 7.42 17.35 -3.12
N LEU A 103 7.52 18.32 -4.02
CA LEU A 103 6.41 18.71 -4.89
C LEU A 103 6.00 17.58 -5.85
N ASP A 104 6.95 16.86 -6.45
CA ASP A 104 6.66 15.71 -7.31
C ASP A 104 5.84 14.64 -6.56
N MET A 105 6.17 14.34 -5.31
CA MET A 105 5.41 13.36 -4.52
C MET A 105 4.04 13.87 -4.09
N LEU A 106 3.91 15.16 -3.77
CA LEU A 106 2.61 15.77 -3.44
C LEU A 106 1.70 15.88 -4.67
N GLU A 107 2.26 16.10 -5.85
CA GLU A 107 1.51 16.08 -7.11
C GLU A 107 0.91 14.69 -7.35
N LYS A 108 1.72 13.62 -7.27
CA LYS A 108 1.25 12.23 -7.36
C LYS A 108 0.19 11.88 -6.31
N TYR A 109 0.39 12.35 -5.07
CA TYR A 109 -0.59 12.20 -4.00
C TYR A 109 -1.93 12.86 -4.38
N THR A 110 -1.88 14.10 -4.86
CA THR A 110 -3.07 14.88 -5.22
C THR A 110 -3.77 14.30 -6.44
N GLU A 111 -3.03 13.90 -7.47
CA GLU A 111 -3.58 13.23 -8.65
C GLU A 111 -4.34 11.96 -8.26
N LEU A 112 -3.73 11.11 -7.42
CA LEU A 112 -4.39 9.89 -6.93
C LEU A 112 -5.63 10.23 -6.10
N ALA A 113 -5.54 11.18 -5.17
CA ALA A 113 -6.66 11.59 -4.32
C ALA A 113 -7.85 12.17 -5.12
N LEU A 114 -7.59 12.79 -6.28
CA LEU A 114 -8.60 13.37 -7.17
C LEU A 114 -9.06 12.42 -8.29
N SER A 115 -8.43 11.27 -8.47
CA SER A 115 -8.69 10.34 -9.59
C SER A 115 -10.03 9.58 -9.50
N GLY A 116 -10.89 9.90 -8.53
CA GLY A 116 -12.18 9.22 -8.36
C GLY A 116 -12.07 7.88 -7.65
N ILE A 117 -11.01 7.66 -6.88
CA ILE A 117 -10.80 6.43 -6.09
C ILE A 117 -11.80 6.24 -4.94
N TYR A 118 -12.69 7.18 -4.74
CA TYR A 118 -13.70 7.11 -3.67
C TYR A 118 -15.00 6.46 -4.16
N PRO A 119 -15.64 5.62 -3.30
CA PRO A 119 -15.15 5.16 -1.99
C PRO A 119 -13.88 4.32 -2.14
N LEU A 120 -12.91 4.51 -1.24
CA LEU A 120 -11.68 3.74 -1.26
C LEU A 120 -12.00 2.25 -1.08
N ARG A 121 -11.68 1.47 -2.09
CA ARG A 121 -11.88 0.01 -2.10
C ARG A 121 -10.58 -0.69 -2.43
N LEU A 122 -10.47 -1.89 -1.91
CA LEU A 122 -9.39 -2.81 -2.24
C LEU A 122 -9.86 -3.67 -3.40
N HIS A 123 -9.10 -3.71 -4.48
CA HIS A 123 -9.44 -4.50 -5.66
C HIS A 123 -8.24 -5.29 -6.16
N GLY A 124 -8.49 -6.55 -6.51
CA GLY A 124 -7.57 -7.31 -7.33
C GLY A 124 -7.48 -6.76 -8.75
N ASP A 125 -6.51 -7.26 -9.48
CA ASP A 125 -6.27 -6.97 -10.90
C ASP A 125 -6.06 -8.29 -11.69
N SER A 126 -5.45 -8.22 -12.87
CA SER A 126 -5.14 -9.40 -13.68
C SER A 126 -4.16 -10.38 -13.03
N PHE A 127 -3.39 -9.93 -12.01
CA PHE A 127 -2.51 -10.78 -11.21
C PHE A 127 -3.22 -11.31 -9.96
N PHE A 128 -4.03 -10.49 -9.30
CA PHE A 128 -4.80 -10.83 -8.10
C PHE A 128 -6.25 -11.18 -8.43
N THR A 129 -6.45 -12.14 -9.32
CA THR A 129 -7.77 -12.47 -9.89
C THR A 129 -8.79 -13.06 -8.90
N LEU A 130 -8.33 -13.57 -7.77
CA LEU A 130 -9.15 -14.19 -6.71
C LEU A 130 -9.08 -13.44 -5.37
N LEU A 131 -8.47 -12.25 -5.38
CA LEU A 131 -8.30 -11.48 -4.15
C LEU A 131 -9.61 -10.87 -3.67
N ASP A 132 -10.49 -10.44 -4.57
CA ASP A 132 -11.75 -9.80 -4.21
C ASP A 132 -12.64 -10.75 -3.41
N ASP A 133 -12.76 -12.00 -3.84
CA ASP A 133 -13.50 -13.05 -3.12
C ASP A 133 -12.89 -13.29 -1.72
N TRP A 134 -11.56 -13.32 -1.63
CA TRP A 134 -10.88 -13.49 -0.35
C TRP A 134 -11.12 -12.29 0.59
N LEU A 135 -11.11 -11.06 0.08
CA LEU A 135 -11.39 -9.85 0.87
C LEU A 135 -12.81 -9.88 1.43
N GLU A 136 -13.79 -10.29 0.63
CA GLU A 136 -15.18 -10.41 1.04
C GLU A 136 -15.37 -11.49 2.13
N GLU A 137 -14.69 -12.62 2.00
CA GLU A 137 -14.78 -13.74 2.96
C GLU A 137 -14.07 -13.45 4.30
N ASN A 138 -12.96 -12.69 4.30
CA ASN A 138 -12.05 -12.62 5.45
C ASN A 138 -11.99 -11.25 6.14
N LEU A 139 -12.50 -10.19 5.53
CA LEU A 139 -12.54 -8.87 6.14
C LEU A 139 -13.97 -8.52 6.59
N PRO A 140 -14.16 -7.99 7.82
CA PRO A 140 -15.50 -7.65 8.36
C PRO A 140 -16.27 -6.63 7.50
N LEU A 141 -15.58 -5.80 6.74
CA LEU A 141 -16.12 -4.80 5.82
C LEU A 141 -15.91 -5.17 4.35
N GLY A 142 -15.47 -6.42 4.07
CA GLY A 142 -15.10 -6.85 2.74
C GLY A 142 -13.96 -5.99 2.16
N ASN A 143 -14.13 -5.53 0.93
CA ASN A 143 -13.18 -4.65 0.25
C ASN A 143 -13.33 -3.16 0.60
N GLN A 144 -14.24 -2.80 1.54
CA GLN A 144 -14.46 -1.42 1.96
C GLN A 144 -13.53 -1.04 3.10
N LEU A 145 -13.02 0.19 3.04
CA LEU A 145 -12.24 0.75 4.14
C LEU A 145 -13.16 1.25 5.26
N PRO A 146 -12.74 1.16 6.55
CA PRO A 146 -13.60 1.41 7.72
C PRO A 146 -13.98 2.88 7.93
N LYS A 147 -13.60 3.80 7.04
CA LYS A 147 -13.88 5.24 7.18
C LYS A 147 -14.76 5.72 6.05
N GLU A 148 -15.74 6.55 6.40
CA GLU A 148 -16.54 7.27 5.41
C GLU A 148 -15.68 8.19 4.54
N GLU A 149 -16.02 8.31 3.27
CA GLU A 149 -15.32 9.13 2.28
C GLU A 149 -15.07 10.56 2.78
N ALA A 150 -16.08 11.19 3.41
CA ALA A 150 -15.97 12.55 3.94
C ALA A 150 -14.87 12.68 5.01
N VAL A 151 -14.72 11.67 5.87
CA VAL A 151 -13.68 11.63 6.91
C VAL A 151 -12.30 11.46 6.28
N ILE A 152 -12.18 10.60 5.28
CA ILE A 152 -10.92 10.38 4.57
C ILE A 152 -10.50 11.65 3.82
N ARG A 153 -11.43 12.27 3.08
CA ARG A 153 -11.17 13.55 2.38
C ARG A 153 -10.75 14.65 3.35
N LYS A 154 -11.42 14.76 4.50
CA LYS A 154 -11.07 15.72 5.55
C LYS A 154 -9.66 15.48 6.08
N ASN A 155 -9.33 14.24 6.45
CA ASN A 155 -8.00 13.89 6.96
C ASN A 155 -6.89 14.18 5.94
N ILE A 156 -7.15 13.93 4.65
CA ILE A 156 -6.23 14.25 3.55
C ILE A 156 -6.02 15.76 3.45
N THR A 157 -7.09 16.54 3.49
CA THR A 157 -7.02 18.01 3.42
C THR A 157 -6.28 18.58 4.63
N GLU A 158 -6.57 18.09 5.83
CA GLU A 158 -5.90 18.51 7.06
C GLU A 158 -4.40 18.17 7.02
N ALA A 159 -4.02 16.95 6.60
CA ALA A 159 -2.63 16.56 6.46
C ALA A 159 -1.86 17.45 5.49
N LEU A 160 -2.47 17.90 4.40
CA LEU A 160 -1.86 18.82 3.44
C LEU A 160 -1.73 20.26 3.98
N THR A 161 -2.66 20.70 4.83
CA THR A 161 -2.65 22.06 5.40
C THR A 161 -1.78 22.17 6.66
N ASP A 162 -1.77 21.16 7.51
CA ASP A 162 -1.03 21.18 8.79
C ASP A 162 0.50 21.01 8.63
N THR A 163 0.95 20.53 7.49
CA THR A 163 2.40 20.33 7.23
C THR A 163 3.17 21.63 7.01
N GLY A 164 2.50 22.80 6.92
CA GLY A 164 3.16 24.05 6.56
C GLY A 164 3.83 24.03 5.17
N LEU A 165 3.55 23.04 4.35
CA LEU A 165 4.12 22.87 3.01
C LEU A 165 3.67 23.96 2.03
N PHE A 166 2.59 24.68 2.36
CA PHE A 166 2.01 25.76 1.56
C PHE A 166 2.12 27.14 2.24
N ALA A 167 2.84 27.23 3.36
CA ALA A 167 3.07 28.50 4.05
C ALA A 167 4.30 29.25 3.51
#